data_7c03b197d024a46f1b35793eb1fd5ff7
#
_entry.id   7c03b197d024a46f1b35793eb1fd5ff7
#
_cell.length_a   1.000
_cell.length_b   1.000
_cell.length_c   1.000
_cell.angle_alpha   90.00
_cell.angle_beta   90.00
_cell.angle_gamma   90.00
#
_symmetry.space_group_name_H-M   'P 1'
#
loop_
_entity.id
_entity.type
_entity.pdbx_description
1 polymer ?
#
loop_
_entity_poly.entity_id
_entity_poly.type
_entity_poly.pdbx_seq_one_letter_code
_entity_poly.pdbx_strand_id
1 'polypeptide(L)'
;PVEADGPAAGWFGGFRITLEGAAWPHDYFLNLDVPYAVGDPDAPAMIRISPDERKQAPACPPRRAVATAPPADAADRSAGQGSGTLAGTGALAEAPRAMLDVLAWNTLYDARRRLVVSPVSRDWCADWRGPIVFCWDTFFAGLMAAAESPALARHNFETALASVDTLGFVPNYVMAHGAASLDRSMPPLGAWAIWKTQAATPDCAWLAEIYPRLRRWHAFWFARRDGNGDGLLSWGSDPEPIYEFPDLLPYNPTLRHSAKAACWEAGLDNSPMYDDVPFNPDTHTLELDDVGLSSYYAMDCEALASIAETLGQPREAAAFRRERETIGRRINERLWDETAGIYCNRHWDGRFSRRWSPTSFFPLAAGIAPPERAERLVADHLLNPEEFWGEFVIPSISRRDPAFGDNDYWRGRIWGPFNLLVAEGLRRYRCDAAAAVLARKSLDLFLRNWRSDGGVYENYNAQTGVGGDVWNADRFYHWGGLLALVAIQELIDVEPDGRLRIGSAEFPDAAIRGFSLGGSRWDIELDDGVRAWRDGRPVLQCSTRAVIRLPLATAADRAVQIGTSRSGRLTIHEAPCACDRAVLPGGAMLTGTTSPTGVTFTWSV
;
A
#
# COMPACT_ATOMS: atom_id res chain seq x y z
N PRO A 1 -0.33 40.93 -14.70
CA PRO A 1 0.37 40.91 -15.98
C PRO A 1 1.75 41.53 -15.78
N VAL A 2 2.78 40.73 -16.01
CA VAL A 2 4.17 41.21 -15.99
C VAL A 2 4.44 41.71 -17.40
N GLU A 3 4.91 42.94 -17.53
CA GLU A 3 5.28 43.55 -18.81
C GLU A 3 6.44 42.77 -19.47
N ALA A 4 6.38 42.60 -20.78
CA ALA A 4 7.11 41.63 -21.56
C ALA A 4 8.61 41.91 -21.83
N ASP A 5 9.25 42.93 -21.26
CA ASP A 5 10.59 43.38 -21.67
C ASP A 5 11.65 43.43 -20.53
N GLY A 6 11.47 42.62 -19.46
CA GLY A 6 12.46 42.53 -18.38
C GLY A 6 12.59 41.12 -17.83
N PRO A 7 13.61 40.84 -16.98
CA PRO A 7 13.70 39.52 -16.33
C PRO A 7 12.41 39.20 -15.57
N ALA A 8 11.86 38.02 -15.78
CA ALA A 8 10.63 37.61 -15.12
C ALA A 8 10.83 37.62 -13.60
N ALA A 9 10.03 38.38 -12.86
CA ALA A 9 10.12 38.48 -11.42
C ALA A 9 8.74 38.35 -10.75
N GLY A 10 8.68 37.64 -9.66
CA GLY A 10 7.47 37.46 -8.85
C GLY A 10 7.80 37.48 -7.36
N TRP A 11 6.76 37.60 -6.51
CA TRP A 11 6.88 37.61 -5.07
C TRP A 11 6.27 36.34 -4.47
N PHE A 12 7.01 35.72 -3.59
CA PHE A 12 6.54 34.51 -2.92
C PHE A 12 6.98 34.50 -1.45
N GLY A 13 6.04 34.42 -0.53
CA GLY A 13 6.31 34.23 0.90
C GLY A 13 7.24 35.30 1.53
N GLY A 14 7.27 36.52 0.99
CA GLY A 14 8.17 37.60 1.43
C GLY A 14 9.55 37.59 0.77
N PHE A 15 9.72 36.79 -0.30
CA PHE A 15 10.93 36.78 -1.12
C PHE A 15 10.62 37.24 -2.55
N ARG A 16 11.55 37.98 -3.15
CA ARG A 16 11.52 38.27 -4.56
C ARG A 16 12.24 37.16 -5.33
N ILE A 17 11.53 36.53 -6.28
CA ILE A 17 12.11 35.55 -7.20
C ILE A 17 12.27 36.23 -8.55
N THR A 18 13.47 36.20 -9.09
CA THR A 18 13.79 36.74 -10.44
C THR A 18 14.35 35.58 -11.27
N LEU A 19 13.81 35.41 -12.48
CA LEU A 19 14.30 34.45 -13.47
C LEU A 19 14.89 35.20 -14.63
N GLU A 20 16.14 34.91 -14.94
CA GLU A 20 16.83 35.43 -16.13
C GLU A 20 16.80 34.31 -17.19
N GLY A 21 16.34 34.64 -18.40
CA GLY A 21 16.23 33.68 -19.50
C GLY A 21 14.95 32.81 -19.49
N ALA A 22 13.92 33.19 -18.70
CA ALA A 22 12.66 32.50 -18.66
C ALA A 22 11.47 33.47 -18.72
N ALA A 23 10.35 33.00 -19.26
CA ALA A 23 9.07 33.68 -19.21
C ALA A 23 8.20 33.16 -18.09
N TRP A 24 7.33 34.00 -17.51
CA TRP A 24 6.28 33.57 -16.61
C TRP A 24 5.08 33.13 -17.47
N PRO A 25 4.78 31.81 -17.55
CA PRO A 25 3.57 31.37 -18.22
C PRO A 25 2.36 31.77 -17.38
N HIS A 26 1.25 32.00 -18.04
CA HIS A 26 -0.02 32.15 -17.35
C HIS A 26 -0.34 30.86 -16.58
N ASP A 27 -0.84 31.06 -15.39
CA ASP A 27 -1.18 30.08 -14.40
C ASP A 27 -2.04 28.93 -14.97
N TYR A 28 -1.41 27.82 -15.27
CA TYR A 28 -2.09 26.61 -15.74
C TYR A 28 -1.99 25.46 -14.74
N PHE A 29 -1.13 25.56 -13.73
CA PHE A 29 -0.61 24.33 -13.17
C PHE A 29 -0.93 24.01 -11.74
N LEU A 30 -1.23 24.93 -10.91
CA LEU A 30 -1.40 24.60 -9.50
C LEU A 30 -2.72 25.06 -8.91
N ASN A 31 -3.57 25.74 -9.72
CA ASN A 31 -4.70 26.46 -9.14
C ASN A 31 -4.27 27.26 -7.87
N LEU A 32 -3.00 27.55 -7.80
CA LEU A 32 -2.43 28.50 -6.86
C LEU A 32 -2.48 29.84 -7.57
N ASP A 33 -3.03 30.86 -6.94
CA ASP A 33 -2.94 32.24 -7.41
C ASP A 33 -1.48 32.75 -7.39
N VAL A 34 -0.55 31.87 -7.73
CA VAL A 34 0.89 32.13 -7.70
C VAL A 34 1.46 31.76 -9.07
N PRO A 35 1.96 32.74 -9.83
CA PRO A 35 2.64 32.47 -11.09
C PRO A 35 3.87 31.61 -10.86
N TYR A 36 4.08 30.62 -11.70
CA TYR A 36 5.30 29.81 -11.77
C TYR A 36 6.07 30.14 -13.04
N ALA A 37 7.35 29.83 -13.04
CA ALA A 37 8.21 30.09 -14.16
C ALA A 37 8.68 28.81 -14.83
N VAL A 38 8.65 28.79 -16.15
CA VAL A 38 9.22 27.71 -16.96
C VAL A 38 10.48 28.22 -17.63
N GLY A 39 11.59 27.54 -17.36
CA GLY A 39 12.83 27.75 -18.09
C GLY A 39 12.78 27.05 -19.45
N ASP A 40 13.49 27.58 -20.43
CA ASP A 40 13.82 26.88 -21.67
C ASP A 40 14.79 25.73 -21.29
N PRO A 41 14.48 24.46 -21.58
CA PRO A 41 15.38 23.36 -21.25
C PRO A 41 16.74 23.44 -21.93
N ASP A 42 16.85 24.20 -23.05
CA ASP A 42 18.07 24.38 -23.81
C ASP A 42 18.81 25.68 -23.47
N ALA A 43 18.26 26.53 -22.60
CA ALA A 43 18.86 27.80 -22.19
C ALA A 43 19.17 27.79 -20.67
N PRO A 44 20.37 28.20 -20.25
CA PRO A 44 20.70 28.31 -18.84
C PRO A 44 19.82 29.38 -18.17
N ALA A 45 18.93 28.99 -17.29
CA ALA A 45 18.12 29.90 -16.47
C ALA A 45 18.76 30.06 -15.08
N MET A 46 18.86 31.30 -14.60
CA MET A 46 19.33 31.59 -13.25
C MET A 46 18.17 32.02 -12.37
N ILE A 47 17.96 31.29 -11.29
CA ILE A 47 17.00 31.67 -10.25
C ILE A 47 17.73 32.48 -9.18
N ARG A 48 17.33 33.72 -9.01
CA ARG A 48 17.82 34.58 -7.93
C ARG A 48 16.70 34.80 -6.92
N ILE A 49 16.93 34.45 -5.67
CA ILE A 49 16.01 34.64 -4.56
C ILE A 49 16.60 35.73 -3.66
N SER A 50 15.86 36.81 -3.44
CA SER A 50 16.25 37.88 -2.52
C SER A 50 15.11 38.18 -1.53
N PRO A 51 15.42 38.56 -0.28
CA PRO A 51 14.42 39.00 0.68
C PRO A 51 13.61 40.20 0.19
N ASP A 52 12.34 40.27 0.58
CA ASP A 52 11.53 41.48 0.33
C ASP A 52 11.95 42.61 1.26
N GLU A 53 12.63 43.57 0.73
CA GLU A 53 13.09 44.77 1.46
C GLU A 53 11.95 45.64 2.02
N ARG A 54 10.69 45.39 1.61
CA ARG A 54 9.50 46.14 2.05
C ARG A 54 8.83 45.60 3.30
N LYS A 55 9.20 44.37 3.74
CA LYS A 55 8.69 43.78 4.96
C LYS A 55 9.85 43.50 5.91
N GLN A 56 10.06 44.36 6.90
CA GLN A 56 10.81 44.00 8.09
C GLN A 56 9.96 42.96 8.87
N ALA A 57 10.17 41.68 8.60
CA ALA A 57 9.67 40.64 9.45
C ALA A 57 10.49 40.60 10.75
N PRO A 58 9.87 40.29 11.91
CA PRO A 58 10.63 40.07 13.15
C PRO A 58 11.65 38.96 12.91
N ALA A 59 12.88 39.18 13.34
CA ALA A 59 14.01 38.31 13.12
C ALA A 59 13.71 36.87 13.56
N CYS A 60 13.59 35.99 12.61
CA CYS A 60 13.64 34.54 12.85
C CYS A 60 15.14 34.23 13.12
N PRO A 61 15.48 33.50 14.20
CA PRO A 61 16.88 33.15 14.45
C PRO A 61 17.43 32.32 13.27
N PRO A 62 18.71 32.50 12.91
CA PRO A 62 19.29 31.86 11.75
C PRO A 62 19.20 30.34 11.89
N ARG A 63 18.50 29.68 10.97
CA ARG A 63 18.59 28.23 10.83
C ARG A 63 20.04 27.88 10.51
N ARG A 64 20.66 27.14 11.41
CA ARG A 64 21.98 26.56 11.19
C ARG A 64 21.96 25.79 9.88
N ALA A 65 22.97 26.05 9.06
CA ALA A 65 23.28 25.24 7.89
C ALA A 65 23.29 23.75 8.29
N VAL A 66 22.63 22.92 7.50
CA VAL A 66 22.67 21.47 7.68
C VAL A 66 24.11 21.04 7.50
N ALA A 67 24.76 20.73 8.59
CA ALA A 67 26.10 20.18 8.59
C ALA A 67 26.04 18.75 8.07
N THR A 68 26.96 18.41 7.20
CA THR A 68 27.35 17.09 6.77
C THR A 68 27.51 16.14 7.96
N ALA A 69 26.96 14.90 7.81
CA ALA A 69 27.10 13.71 8.62
C ALA A 69 27.12 13.87 10.16
N PRO A 70 26.25 13.18 10.89
CA PRO A 70 26.31 13.15 12.35
C PRO A 70 27.57 12.39 12.81
N PRO A 71 28.22 12.86 13.90
CA PRO A 71 29.30 12.10 14.51
C PRO A 71 28.78 10.78 15.12
N ALA A 72 29.63 9.76 15.10
CA ALA A 72 29.36 8.39 15.50
C ALA A 72 29.15 8.16 17.02
N ASP A 73 28.88 9.18 17.82
CA ASP A 73 28.73 9.08 19.27
C ASP A 73 27.39 9.66 19.76
N ALA A 74 26.29 8.99 19.41
CA ALA A 74 24.98 9.24 20.01
C ALA A 74 24.35 7.94 20.58
N ALA A 75 25.18 7.04 21.05
CA ALA A 75 24.75 5.90 21.83
C ALA A 75 24.85 6.26 23.32
N ASP A 76 24.01 7.11 23.82
CA ASP A 76 23.50 7.12 25.19
C ASP A 76 22.49 8.26 25.37
N ARG A 77 21.21 7.96 25.20
CA ARG A 77 20.13 8.75 25.82
C ARG A 77 19.20 7.77 26.49
N SER A 78 19.38 7.74 27.82
CA SER A 78 18.55 7.17 28.86
C SER A 78 17.11 6.82 28.47
N ALA A 79 16.73 5.60 28.83
CA ALA A 79 15.35 5.16 28.99
C ALA A 79 14.53 6.18 29.79
N GLY A 80 13.57 6.83 29.14
CA GLY A 80 12.66 7.71 29.86
C GLY A 80 12.08 8.83 28.98
N GLN A 81 10.93 8.57 28.41
CA GLN A 81 9.99 9.36 27.63
C GLN A 81 10.01 9.00 26.13
N GLY A 82 9.03 8.20 25.72
CA GLY A 82 8.85 7.80 24.34
C GLY A 82 8.72 9.01 23.41
N SER A 83 9.71 9.22 22.55
CA SER A 83 9.56 10.11 21.42
C SER A 83 8.44 9.52 20.54
N GLY A 84 7.37 10.27 20.28
CA GLY A 84 6.23 9.80 19.50
C GLY A 84 6.52 9.53 18.03
N THR A 85 7.77 9.40 17.64
CA THR A 85 8.25 9.23 16.27
C THR A 85 8.57 7.75 16.01
N LEU A 86 8.12 7.25 14.85
CA LEU A 86 8.43 5.90 14.41
C LEU A 86 9.94 5.75 14.15
N ALA A 87 10.56 4.78 14.79
CA ALA A 87 11.99 4.51 14.68
C ALA A 87 12.31 3.01 14.69
N GLY A 88 13.40 2.62 14.03
CA GLY A 88 13.87 1.24 13.97
C GLY A 88 15.28 1.07 14.52
N THR A 89 15.63 -0.16 14.91
CA THR A 89 17.00 -0.57 15.20
C THR A 89 17.29 -1.96 14.63
N GLY A 90 18.55 -2.38 14.62
CA GLY A 90 18.95 -3.63 14.00
C GLY A 90 18.69 -3.63 12.49
N ALA A 91 18.07 -4.67 11.98
CA ALA A 91 17.74 -4.76 10.55
C ALA A 91 16.82 -3.62 10.06
N LEU A 92 16.00 -3.04 10.94
CA LEU A 92 15.07 -1.94 10.61
C LEU A 92 15.64 -0.53 10.87
N ALA A 93 16.94 -0.37 11.18
CA ALA A 93 17.50 0.90 11.66
C ALA A 93 17.14 2.13 10.79
N GLU A 94 17.16 2.00 9.47
CA GLU A 94 16.92 3.11 8.52
C GLU A 94 15.53 3.09 7.89
N ALA A 95 14.90 1.92 7.84
CA ALA A 95 13.70 1.68 7.03
C ALA A 95 12.49 2.56 7.39
N PRO A 96 12.11 2.74 8.69
CA PRO A 96 10.97 3.59 9.03
C PRO A 96 11.20 5.03 8.61
N ARG A 97 12.41 5.56 8.85
CA ARG A 97 12.73 6.93 8.49
C ARG A 97 12.72 7.14 6.98
N ALA A 98 13.37 6.27 6.22
CA ALA A 98 13.41 6.37 4.75
C ALA A 98 12.01 6.29 4.12
N MET A 99 11.14 5.40 4.63
CA MET A 99 9.74 5.31 4.22
C MET A 99 8.97 6.62 4.52
N LEU A 100 9.14 7.16 5.71
CA LEU A 100 8.46 8.40 6.11
C LEU A 100 9.02 9.63 5.40
N ASP A 101 10.33 9.69 5.15
CA ASP A 101 10.96 10.80 4.45
C ASP A 101 10.43 10.91 3.00
N VAL A 102 10.27 9.78 2.28
CA VAL A 102 9.69 9.81 0.93
C VAL A 102 8.21 10.18 0.94
N LEU A 103 7.46 9.70 1.92
CA LEU A 103 6.06 10.07 2.07
C LEU A 103 5.92 11.58 2.39
N ALA A 104 6.70 12.08 3.34
CA ALA A 104 6.70 13.49 3.74
C ALA A 104 7.16 14.41 2.59
N TRP A 105 8.17 13.99 1.81
CA TRP A 105 8.61 14.72 0.62
C TRP A 105 7.47 14.95 -0.37
N ASN A 106 6.60 13.95 -0.56
CA ASN A 106 5.48 14.03 -1.48
C ASN A 106 4.22 14.67 -0.87
N THR A 107 4.13 14.79 0.45
CA THR A 107 2.93 15.33 1.12
C THR A 107 2.81 16.83 0.89
N LEU A 108 1.62 17.24 0.46
CA LEU A 108 1.25 18.62 0.10
C LEU A 108 -0.01 19.04 0.87
N TYR A 109 -0.16 20.34 1.07
CA TYR A 109 -1.40 20.96 1.51
C TYR A 109 -2.07 21.68 0.32
N ASP A 110 -3.22 21.20 -0.11
CA ASP A 110 -4.09 21.90 -1.06
C ASP A 110 -4.94 22.91 -0.30
N ALA A 111 -4.53 24.18 -0.38
CA ALA A 111 -5.20 25.27 0.32
C ALA A 111 -6.60 25.58 -0.21
N ARG A 112 -6.88 25.28 -1.49
CA ARG A 112 -8.19 25.48 -2.11
C ARG A 112 -9.20 24.47 -1.57
N ARG A 113 -8.83 23.18 -1.56
CA ARG A 113 -9.67 22.09 -1.05
C ARG A 113 -9.53 21.88 0.45
N ARG A 114 -8.55 22.53 1.10
CA ARG A 114 -8.18 22.35 2.51
C ARG A 114 -7.85 20.88 2.85
N LEU A 115 -7.18 20.20 1.93
CA LEU A 115 -6.79 18.81 2.05
C LEU A 115 -5.28 18.67 2.20
N VAL A 116 -4.85 17.70 2.99
CA VAL A 116 -3.48 17.20 3.01
C VAL A 116 -3.47 15.91 2.20
N VAL A 117 -2.58 15.79 1.23
CA VAL A 117 -2.50 14.65 0.34
C VAL A 117 -1.04 14.31 0.05
N SER A 118 -0.78 13.04 -0.18
CA SER A 118 0.53 12.55 -0.60
C SER A 118 0.45 12.06 -2.05
N PRO A 119 0.67 12.94 -3.06
CA PRO A 119 0.78 12.53 -4.45
C PRO A 119 1.91 11.52 -4.64
N VAL A 120 1.89 10.80 -5.75
CA VAL A 120 2.78 9.65 -6.00
C VAL A 120 4.26 10.01 -6.01
N SER A 121 4.64 11.07 -6.74
CA SER A 121 6.00 11.58 -6.85
C SER A 121 5.97 13.04 -7.30
N ARG A 122 6.85 13.89 -6.75
CA ARG A 122 6.96 15.28 -7.22
C ARG A 122 7.59 15.38 -8.60
N ASP A 123 8.59 14.55 -8.88
CA ASP A 123 9.29 14.54 -10.17
C ASP A 123 8.32 14.10 -11.28
N TRP A 124 7.68 12.97 -11.09
CA TRP A 124 6.67 12.47 -12.03
C TRP A 124 5.48 13.43 -12.18
N CYS A 125 5.00 14.02 -11.09
CA CYS A 125 3.94 15.03 -11.14
C CYS A 125 4.36 16.30 -11.92
N ALA A 126 5.64 16.68 -11.90
CA ALA A 126 6.14 17.82 -12.67
C ALA A 126 6.02 17.57 -14.17
N ASP A 127 6.35 16.37 -14.64
CA ASP A 127 6.22 15.98 -16.05
C ASP A 127 4.75 16.01 -16.53
N TRP A 128 3.82 15.76 -15.61
CA TRP A 128 2.38 15.80 -15.85
C TRP A 128 1.74 17.13 -15.46
N ARG A 129 2.55 18.17 -15.24
CA ARG A 129 2.09 19.55 -14.98
C ARG A 129 1.39 19.76 -13.65
N GLY A 130 1.74 19.02 -12.62
CA GLY A 130 1.31 19.23 -11.25
C GLY A 130 0.92 17.95 -10.50
N PRO A 131 0.60 18.09 -9.22
CA PRO A 131 0.24 16.97 -8.37
C PRO A 131 -0.94 16.16 -8.91
N ILE A 132 -0.78 14.84 -8.87
CA ILE A 132 -1.79 13.87 -9.28
C ILE A 132 -2.09 12.96 -8.10
N VAL A 133 -3.37 12.78 -7.83
CA VAL A 133 -3.90 11.81 -6.87
C VAL A 133 -4.37 10.60 -7.65
N PHE A 134 -3.59 9.53 -7.65
CA PHE A 134 -4.05 8.22 -8.11
C PHE A 134 -4.81 7.52 -6.99
N CYS A 135 -5.89 6.82 -7.34
CA CYS A 135 -6.81 6.24 -6.38
C CYS A 135 -6.10 5.22 -5.46
N TRP A 136 -5.63 4.07 -6.00
CA TRP A 136 -5.06 3.01 -5.16
C TRP A 136 -3.72 3.40 -4.53
N ASP A 137 -2.90 4.21 -5.21
CA ASP A 137 -1.63 4.75 -4.69
C ASP A 137 -1.86 5.54 -3.41
N THR A 138 -2.92 6.33 -3.38
CA THR A 138 -3.27 7.16 -2.23
C THR A 138 -3.71 6.30 -1.04
N PHE A 139 -4.34 5.15 -1.26
CA PHE A 139 -4.62 4.19 -0.19
C PHE A 139 -3.32 3.56 0.35
N PHE A 140 -2.35 3.26 -0.49
CA PHE A 140 -1.03 2.80 -0.04
C PHE A 140 -0.27 3.89 0.73
N ALA A 141 -0.34 5.15 0.30
CA ALA A 141 0.19 6.27 1.07
C ALA A 141 -0.45 6.34 2.46
N GLY A 142 -1.76 6.14 2.55
CA GLY A 142 -2.49 6.06 3.81
C GLY A 142 -2.01 4.93 4.72
N LEU A 143 -1.75 3.74 4.18
CA LEU A 143 -1.21 2.61 4.95
C LEU A 143 0.17 2.91 5.53
N MET A 144 1.08 3.50 4.74
CA MET A 144 2.41 3.90 5.22
C MET A 144 2.30 4.99 6.28
N ALA A 145 1.45 5.99 6.05
CA ALA A 145 1.21 7.08 6.99
C ALA A 145 0.67 6.58 8.34
N ALA A 146 -0.19 5.57 8.33
CA ALA A 146 -0.81 5.03 9.54
C ALA A 146 0.21 4.51 10.55
N ALA A 147 1.38 4.05 10.11
CA ALA A 147 2.45 3.57 10.98
C ALA A 147 2.96 4.64 11.97
N GLU A 148 2.83 5.93 11.62
CA GLU A 148 3.22 7.04 12.48
C GLU A 148 2.08 8.03 12.74
N SER A 149 1.35 8.44 11.69
CA SER A 149 0.32 9.48 11.73
C SER A 149 -1.04 8.99 11.22
N PRO A 150 -1.91 8.46 12.09
CA PRO A 150 -3.27 8.10 11.71
C PRO A 150 -4.07 9.26 11.10
N ALA A 151 -3.76 10.51 11.47
CA ALA A 151 -4.40 11.68 10.89
C ALA A 151 -4.04 11.87 9.41
N LEU A 152 -2.75 11.72 9.04
CA LEU A 152 -2.32 11.78 7.65
C LEU A 152 -2.89 10.61 6.83
N ALA A 153 -2.96 9.42 7.43
CA ALA A 153 -3.62 8.26 6.80
C ALA A 153 -5.08 8.57 6.45
N ARG A 154 -5.82 9.11 7.41
CA ARG A 154 -7.22 9.51 7.23
C ARG A 154 -7.38 10.54 6.11
N HIS A 155 -6.54 11.58 6.07
CA HIS A 155 -6.58 12.57 5.00
C HIS A 155 -6.34 11.97 3.62
N ASN A 156 -5.39 11.04 3.48
CA ASN A 156 -5.18 10.35 2.21
C ASN A 156 -6.41 9.52 1.81
N PHE A 157 -7.00 8.75 2.72
CA PHE A 157 -8.21 7.95 2.45
C PHE A 157 -9.40 8.83 2.05
N GLU A 158 -9.64 9.92 2.78
CA GLU A 158 -10.70 10.88 2.47
C GLU A 158 -10.48 11.53 1.10
N THR A 159 -9.23 11.85 0.76
CA THR A 159 -8.88 12.44 -0.54
C THR A 159 -9.12 11.47 -1.68
N ALA A 160 -8.71 10.20 -1.55
CA ALA A 160 -8.98 9.18 -2.56
C ALA A 160 -10.47 8.98 -2.81
N LEU A 161 -11.29 9.08 -1.77
CA LEU A 161 -12.76 8.93 -1.85
C LEU A 161 -13.52 10.25 -2.05
N ALA A 162 -12.83 11.39 -2.14
CA ALA A 162 -13.50 12.69 -2.31
C ALA A 162 -14.28 12.79 -3.62
N SER A 163 -13.85 12.05 -4.65
CA SER A 163 -14.44 12.04 -5.98
C SER A 163 -15.37 10.84 -6.22
N VAL A 164 -15.90 10.18 -5.19
CA VAL A 164 -16.93 9.13 -5.37
C VAL A 164 -18.25 9.78 -5.76
N ASP A 165 -18.70 9.51 -6.97
CA ASP A 165 -19.96 10.03 -7.50
C ASP A 165 -21.20 9.25 -7.00
N THR A 166 -22.37 9.62 -7.49
CA THR A 166 -23.66 8.96 -7.14
C THR A 166 -23.76 7.54 -7.68
N LEU A 167 -23.03 7.20 -8.75
CA LEU A 167 -22.99 5.87 -9.37
C LEU A 167 -21.90 4.96 -8.74
N GLY A 168 -21.12 5.52 -7.81
CA GLY A 168 -20.04 4.78 -7.13
C GLY A 168 -18.72 4.78 -7.85
N PHE A 169 -18.57 5.54 -8.92
CA PHE A 169 -17.32 5.65 -9.65
C PHE A 169 -16.28 6.46 -8.87
N VAL A 170 -15.05 5.97 -8.85
CA VAL A 170 -13.87 6.70 -8.37
C VAL A 170 -12.91 6.82 -9.55
N PRO A 171 -12.53 8.04 -9.98
CA PRO A 171 -11.55 8.20 -11.05
C PRO A 171 -10.23 7.49 -10.73
N ASN A 172 -9.61 6.89 -11.73
CA ASN A 172 -8.26 6.33 -11.63
C ASN A 172 -7.28 7.37 -11.08
N TYR A 173 -7.37 8.61 -11.60
CA TYR A 173 -6.64 9.75 -11.06
C TYR A 173 -7.42 11.06 -11.18
N VAL A 174 -7.04 12.01 -10.32
CA VAL A 174 -7.49 13.41 -10.35
C VAL A 174 -6.26 14.32 -10.25
N MET A 175 -6.11 15.24 -11.20
CA MET A 175 -5.04 16.23 -11.22
C MET A 175 -5.42 17.50 -10.42
N ALA A 176 -4.43 18.24 -9.95
CA ALA A 176 -4.64 19.48 -9.18
C ALA A 176 -5.47 20.52 -9.93
N HIS A 177 -5.35 20.59 -11.26
CA HIS A 177 -6.12 21.51 -12.11
C HIS A 177 -7.53 20.98 -12.51
N GLY A 178 -7.98 19.88 -11.93
CA GLY A 178 -9.32 19.34 -12.14
C GLY A 178 -9.44 18.32 -13.29
N ALA A 179 -8.39 18.06 -14.08
CA ALA A 179 -8.45 17.00 -15.07
C ALA A 179 -8.45 15.63 -14.40
N ALA A 180 -9.24 14.69 -14.92
CA ALA A 180 -9.41 13.36 -14.34
C ALA A 180 -9.67 12.30 -15.40
N SER A 181 -9.38 11.03 -15.08
CA SER A 181 -9.83 9.90 -15.85
C SER A 181 -11.29 9.61 -15.52
N LEU A 182 -12.21 9.93 -16.42
CA LEU A 182 -13.64 9.74 -16.21
C LEU A 182 -14.20 8.51 -16.96
N ASP A 183 -13.32 7.63 -17.39
CA ASP A 183 -13.61 6.43 -18.16
C ASP A 183 -13.22 5.12 -17.44
N ARG A 184 -12.44 5.20 -16.39
CA ARG A 184 -11.90 4.05 -15.67
C ARG A 184 -11.61 4.36 -14.20
N SER A 185 -11.72 3.34 -13.35
CA SER A 185 -11.39 3.40 -11.94
C SER A 185 -9.98 2.82 -11.67
N MET A 186 -9.72 2.36 -10.48
CA MET A 186 -8.52 1.62 -10.04
C MET A 186 -8.90 0.50 -9.08
N PRO A 187 -8.00 -0.48 -8.80
CA PRO A 187 -8.29 -1.62 -7.94
C PRO A 187 -9.01 -1.27 -6.63
N PRO A 188 -10.10 -1.97 -6.27
CA PRO A 188 -10.92 -1.66 -5.09
C PRO A 188 -10.28 -2.09 -3.78
N LEU A 189 -9.22 -1.40 -3.39
CA LEU A 189 -8.48 -1.67 -2.14
C LEU A 189 -8.86 -0.73 -0.98
N GLY A 190 -9.80 0.20 -1.21
CA GLY A 190 -10.10 1.25 -0.25
C GLY A 190 -10.65 0.73 1.07
N ALA A 191 -11.66 -0.15 1.06
CA ALA A 191 -12.21 -0.68 2.29
C ALA A 191 -11.20 -1.55 3.04
N TRP A 192 -10.40 -2.35 2.32
CA TRP A 192 -9.33 -3.15 2.91
C TRP A 192 -8.26 -2.27 3.58
N ALA A 193 -7.76 -1.25 2.91
CA ALA A 193 -6.74 -0.35 3.46
C ALA A 193 -7.25 0.39 4.71
N ILE A 194 -8.48 0.91 4.65
CA ILE A 194 -9.11 1.58 5.78
C ILE A 194 -9.30 0.60 6.94
N TRP A 195 -9.89 -0.57 6.70
CA TRP A 195 -10.13 -1.55 7.75
C TRP A 195 -8.83 -2.02 8.40
N LYS A 196 -7.77 -2.25 7.64
CA LYS A 196 -6.46 -2.63 8.17
C LYS A 196 -5.93 -1.63 9.20
N THR A 197 -6.21 -0.33 9.04
CA THR A 197 -5.80 0.70 10.01
C THR A 197 -6.77 0.88 11.17
N GLN A 198 -8.02 0.40 11.05
CA GLN A 198 -9.08 0.58 12.04
C GLN A 198 -9.38 -0.66 12.87
N ALA A 199 -9.00 -1.86 12.41
CA ALA A 199 -9.42 -3.11 13.01
C ALA A 199 -9.03 -3.30 14.48
N ALA A 200 -7.92 -2.69 14.93
CA ALA A 200 -7.48 -2.76 16.33
C ALA A 200 -8.37 -1.93 17.27
N THR A 201 -8.78 -0.73 16.83
CA THR A 201 -9.65 0.17 17.60
C THR A 201 -10.43 1.05 16.61
N PRO A 202 -11.64 0.62 16.20
CA PRO A 202 -12.42 1.32 15.20
C PRO A 202 -12.90 2.70 15.67
N ASP A 203 -12.70 3.73 14.86
CA ASP A 203 -13.40 5.01 14.99
C ASP A 203 -14.77 4.89 14.29
N CYS A 204 -15.77 4.47 15.05
CA CYS A 204 -17.13 4.24 14.51
C CYS A 204 -17.76 5.50 13.91
N ALA A 205 -17.44 6.69 14.41
CA ALA A 205 -18.00 7.93 13.88
C ALA A 205 -17.44 8.22 12.48
N TRP A 206 -16.14 8.12 12.32
CA TRP A 206 -15.49 8.30 11.03
C TRP A 206 -15.85 7.19 10.04
N LEU A 207 -15.87 5.94 10.49
CA LEU A 207 -16.30 4.82 9.63
C LEU A 207 -17.74 5.02 9.13
N ALA A 208 -18.66 5.50 9.97
CA ALA A 208 -20.03 5.79 9.55
C ALA A 208 -20.10 6.89 8.49
N GLU A 209 -19.20 7.87 8.53
CA GLU A 209 -19.13 8.95 7.53
C GLU A 209 -18.62 8.44 6.16
N ILE A 210 -17.57 7.60 6.16
CA ILE A 210 -16.89 7.18 4.92
C ILE A 210 -17.55 5.94 4.27
N TYR A 211 -18.22 5.10 5.07
CA TYR A 211 -18.81 3.84 4.64
C TYR A 211 -19.79 3.94 3.45
N PRO A 212 -20.67 4.95 3.35
CA PRO A 212 -21.55 5.09 2.19
C PRO A 212 -20.79 5.29 0.86
N ARG A 213 -19.60 5.91 0.89
CA ARG A 213 -18.76 6.09 -0.29
C ARG A 213 -18.13 4.77 -0.70
N LEU A 214 -17.58 4.03 0.25
CA LEU A 214 -17.00 2.70 0.01
C LEU A 214 -18.04 1.74 -0.59
N ARG A 215 -19.24 1.70 -0.04
CA ARG A 215 -20.35 0.86 -0.56
C ARG A 215 -20.72 1.20 -2.00
N ARG A 216 -20.76 2.48 -2.34
CA ARG A 216 -21.07 2.89 -3.72
C ARG A 216 -19.97 2.47 -4.68
N TRP A 217 -18.70 2.65 -4.30
CA TRP A 217 -17.57 2.21 -5.11
C TRP A 217 -17.53 0.69 -5.27
N HIS A 218 -17.83 -0.05 -4.23
CA HIS A 218 -17.97 -1.51 -4.29
C HIS A 218 -19.03 -1.94 -5.31
N ALA A 219 -20.20 -1.32 -5.26
CA ALA A 219 -21.31 -1.66 -6.16
C ALA A 219 -21.01 -1.35 -7.65
N PHE A 220 -20.15 -0.38 -7.93
CA PHE A 220 -19.70 -0.04 -9.28
C PHE A 220 -19.12 -1.26 -10.02
N TRP A 221 -18.33 -2.09 -9.37
CA TRP A 221 -17.54 -3.14 -10.01
C TRP A 221 -18.42 -4.18 -10.72
N PHE A 222 -19.36 -4.79 -10.02
CA PHE A 222 -20.27 -5.75 -10.67
C PHE A 222 -21.22 -5.08 -11.65
N ALA A 223 -21.64 -3.86 -11.40
CA ALA A 223 -22.51 -3.13 -12.31
C ALA A 223 -21.83 -2.80 -13.64
N ARG A 224 -20.51 -2.74 -13.70
CA ARG A 224 -19.76 -2.23 -14.86
C ARG A 224 -18.66 -3.15 -15.39
N ARG A 225 -18.24 -4.16 -14.63
CA ARG A 225 -17.05 -4.97 -14.93
C ARG A 225 -17.31 -6.49 -14.93
N ASP A 226 -18.54 -6.94 -14.80
CA ASP A 226 -18.98 -8.31 -15.12
C ASP A 226 -19.44 -8.35 -16.59
N GLY A 227 -18.49 -8.25 -17.52
CA GLY A 227 -18.79 -8.00 -18.94
C GLY A 227 -19.50 -9.16 -19.64
N ASN A 228 -19.16 -10.40 -19.29
CA ASN A 228 -19.78 -11.60 -19.85
C ASN A 228 -20.94 -12.16 -18.99
N GLY A 229 -21.24 -11.55 -17.83
CA GLY A 229 -22.32 -11.93 -16.94
C GLY A 229 -22.09 -13.25 -16.20
N ASP A 230 -20.86 -13.70 -16.06
CA ASP A 230 -20.54 -14.98 -15.43
C ASP A 230 -20.18 -14.86 -13.93
N GLY A 231 -20.15 -13.63 -13.42
CA GLY A 231 -19.88 -13.29 -12.01
C GLY A 231 -18.42 -13.31 -11.64
N LEU A 232 -17.52 -13.12 -12.63
CA LEU A 232 -16.13 -12.74 -12.48
C LEU A 232 -15.93 -11.37 -13.10
N LEU A 233 -14.86 -10.69 -12.75
CA LEU A 233 -14.65 -9.31 -13.15
C LEU A 233 -13.54 -9.18 -14.19
N SER A 234 -13.74 -8.24 -15.12
CA SER A 234 -12.83 -7.89 -16.19
C SER A 234 -12.50 -6.39 -16.13
N TRP A 235 -11.26 -6.00 -16.36
CA TRP A 235 -10.87 -4.59 -16.44
C TRP A 235 -11.51 -3.90 -17.64
N GLY A 236 -11.83 -2.61 -17.50
CA GLY A 236 -12.57 -1.92 -18.52
C GLY A 236 -12.28 -0.41 -18.64
N SER A 237 -12.94 0.20 -19.61
CA SER A 237 -12.92 1.65 -19.85
C SER A 237 -14.19 2.07 -20.58
N ASP A 238 -14.92 2.98 -20.02
CA ASP A 238 -16.21 3.45 -20.52
C ASP A 238 -16.06 4.45 -21.69
N PRO A 239 -17.00 4.50 -22.67
CA PRO A 239 -16.86 5.33 -23.87
C PRO A 239 -17.04 6.82 -23.61
N GLU A 240 -17.95 7.17 -22.70
CA GLU A 240 -18.27 8.54 -22.34
C GLU A 240 -18.09 8.76 -20.83
N PRO A 241 -17.83 9.99 -20.41
CA PRO A 241 -17.94 10.33 -19.01
C PRO A 241 -19.41 10.21 -18.59
N ILE A 242 -19.79 9.00 -18.15
CA ILE A 242 -21.15 8.74 -17.63
C ILE A 242 -21.36 9.30 -16.21
N TYR A 243 -20.32 9.94 -15.69
CA TYR A 243 -20.22 10.42 -14.33
C TYR A 243 -20.33 11.94 -14.30
N GLU A 244 -21.23 12.45 -13.48
CA GLU A 244 -21.40 13.88 -13.28
C GLU A 244 -20.43 14.38 -12.22
N PHE A 245 -19.30 14.89 -12.66
CA PHE A 245 -18.36 15.65 -11.85
C PHE A 245 -18.33 17.08 -12.34
N PRO A 246 -19.15 17.99 -11.77
CA PRO A 246 -19.27 19.36 -12.30
C PRO A 246 -17.94 20.13 -12.26
N ASP A 247 -17.03 19.74 -11.35
CA ASP A 247 -15.73 20.40 -11.16
C ASP A 247 -14.55 19.66 -11.80
N LEU A 248 -14.78 18.53 -12.49
CA LEU A 248 -13.75 17.75 -13.13
C LEU A 248 -13.88 17.78 -14.66
N LEU A 249 -12.72 17.83 -15.33
CA LEU A 249 -12.62 17.83 -16.78
C LEU A 249 -12.04 16.49 -17.26
N PRO A 250 -12.64 15.85 -18.29
CA PRO A 250 -12.07 14.62 -18.83
C PRO A 250 -10.69 14.86 -19.43
N TYR A 251 -9.73 14.04 -19.00
CA TYR A 251 -8.37 14.08 -19.54
C TYR A 251 -8.18 12.98 -20.60
N ASN A 252 -7.44 13.31 -21.65
CA ASN A 252 -7.06 12.42 -22.74
C ASN A 252 -8.22 11.65 -23.40
N PRO A 253 -9.21 12.36 -23.96
CA PRO A 253 -10.43 11.74 -24.48
C PRO A 253 -10.20 10.75 -25.63
N THR A 254 -9.04 10.82 -26.32
CA THR A 254 -8.70 9.98 -27.48
C THR A 254 -8.28 8.56 -27.09
N LEU A 255 -7.94 8.32 -25.84
CA LEU A 255 -7.50 7.00 -25.34
C LEU A 255 -8.56 6.27 -24.52
N ARG A 256 -9.74 6.86 -24.34
CA ARG A 256 -10.87 6.21 -23.67
C ARG A 256 -11.41 5.04 -24.50
N HIS A 257 -12.17 4.16 -23.85
CA HIS A 257 -12.88 3.06 -24.50
C HIS A 257 -11.94 2.20 -25.35
N SER A 258 -10.89 1.70 -24.73
CA SER A 258 -9.84 0.94 -25.40
C SER A 258 -9.20 -0.08 -24.47
N ALA A 259 -8.57 -1.10 -25.06
CA ALA A 259 -7.76 -2.07 -24.31
C ALA A 259 -6.68 -1.37 -23.45
N LYS A 260 -6.03 -0.33 -24.01
CA LYS A 260 -5.00 0.42 -23.27
C LYS A 260 -5.55 1.10 -22.03
N ALA A 261 -6.72 1.73 -22.12
CA ALA A 261 -7.35 2.36 -20.98
C ALA A 261 -7.84 1.34 -19.93
N ALA A 262 -8.29 0.16 -20.36
CA ALA A 262 -8.62 -0.95 -19.48
C ALA A 262 -7.38 -1.48 -18.73
N CYS A 263 -6.20 -1.54 -19.35
CA CYS A 263 -4.94 -1.85 -18.68
C CYS A 263 -4.58 -0.78 -17.62
N TRP A 264 -4.89 0.49 -17.87
CA TRP A 264 -4.70 1.55 -16.88
C TRP A 264 -5.69 1.46 -15.71
N GLU A 265 -6.89 0.91 -15.92
CA GLU A 265 -7.78 0.61 -14.79
C GLU A 265 -7.19 -0.45 -13.86
N ALA A 266 -6.45 -1.41 -14.41
CA ALA A 266 -5.73 -2.40 -13.62
C ALA A 266 -4.57 -1.80 -12.81
N GLY A 267 -4.08 -0.61 -13.16
CA GLY A 267 -2.83 -0.06 -12.65
C GLY A 267 -1.60 -0.84 -13.14
N LEU A 268 -1.75 -1.73 -14.12
CA LEU A 268 -0.70 -2.60 -14.67
C LEU A 268 -0.47 -2.27 -16.15
N ASP A 269 -0.12 -1.04 -16.42
CA ASP A 269 -0.23 -0.28 -17.68
C ASP A 269 0.26 -0.99 -18.95
N ASN A 270 1.35 -1.74 -18.86
CA ASN A 270 1.91 -2.49 -19.98
C ASN A 270 2.17 -3.96 -19.62
N SER A 271 1.44 -4.49 -18.63
CA SER A 271 1.58 -5.88 -18.24
C SER A 271 1.35 -6.82 -19.44
N PRO A 272 2.23 -7.80 -19.65
CA PRO A 272 2.07 -8.76 -20.73
C PRO A 272 0.84 -9.66 -20.55
N MET A 273 0.20 -9.65 -19.39
CA MET A 273 -1.07 -10.37 -19.18
C MET A 273 -2.17 -9.93 -20.16
N TYR A 274 -2.08 -8.70 -20.67
CA TYR A 274 -3.11 -8.08 -21.52
C TYR A 274 -2.70 -7.91 -22.98
N ASP A 275 -1.47 -8.30 -23.37
CA ASP A 275 -0.93 -8.07 -24.73
C ASP A 275 -1.85 -8.59 -25.84
N ASP A 276 -2.41 -9.81 -25.67
CA ASP A 276 -3.22 -10.50 -26.67
C ASP A 276 -4.70 -10.59 -26.27
N VAL A 277 -5.17 -9.72 -25.39
CA VAL A 277 -6.56 -9.75 -24.90
C VAL A 277 -7.42 -8.77 -25.70
N PRO A 278 -8.49 -9.24 -26.38
CA PRO A 278 -9.42 -8.37 -27.07
C PRO A 278 -10.14 -7.43 -26.08
N PHE A 279 -10.42 -6.21 -26.55
CA PHE A 279 -11.32 -5.29 -25.87
C PHE A 279 -12.70 -5.37 -26.52
N ASN A 280 -13.72 -5.62 -25.73
CA ASN A 280 -15.09 -5.69 -26.18
C ASN A 280 -15.76 -4.31 -26.07
N PRO A 281 -16.12 -3.65 -27.20
CA PRO A 281 -16.71 -2.32 -27.16
C PRO A 281 -18.16 -2.29 -26.66
N ASP A 282 -18.87 -3.42 -26.65
CA ASP A 282 -20.26 -3.49 -26.19
C ASP A 282 -20.35 -3.62 -24.67
N THR A 283 -19.39 -4.31 -24.05
CA THR A 283 -19.29 -4.48 -22.58
C THR A 283 -18.35 -3.48 -21.94
N HIS A 284 -17.52 -2.79 -22.74
CA HIS A 284 -16.50 -1.82 -22.30
C HIS A 284 -15.39 -2.44 -21.46
N THR A 285 -15.10 -3.73 -21.64
CA THR A 285 -14.13 -4.50 -20.87
C THR A 285 -13.17 -5.30 -21.75
N LEU A 286 -12.05 -5.74 -21.17
CA LEU A 286 -11.23 -6.80 -21.76
C LEU A 286 -12.01 -8.12 -21.74
N GLU A 287 -11.86 -8.95 -22.77
CA GLU A 287 -12.46 -10.30 -22.84
C GLU A 287 -11.66 -11.31 -21.99
N LEU A 288 -11.49 -10.99 -20.71
CA LEU A 288 -10.64 -11.73 -19.77
C LEU A 288 -11.20 -11.64 -18.35
N ASP A 289 -11.58 -12.77 -17.78
CA ASP A 289 -11.87 -12.88 -16.35
C ASP A 289 -10.56 -12.72 -15.58
N ASP A 290 -10.43 -11.66 -14.77
CA ASP A 290 -9.18 -11.31 -14.12
C ASP A 290 -9.14 -11.80 -12.67
N VAL A 291 -8.13 -12.64 -12.35
CA VAL A 291 -7.95 -13.21 -11.01
C VAL A 291 -7.59 -12.14 -9.99
N GLY A 292 -6.82 -11.13 -10.39
CA GLY A 292 -6.42 -10.02 -9.53
C GLY A 292 -7.62 -9.17 -9.11
N LEU A 293 -8.39 -8.67 -10.09
CA LEU A 293 -9.58 -7.85 -9.83
C LEU A 293 -10.62 -8.60 -9.00
N SER A 294 -10.92 -9.85 -9.36
CA SER A 294 -11.88 -10.67 -8.64
C SER A 294 -11.44 -10.94 -7.20
N SER A 295 -10.12 -11.08 -6.94
CA SER A 295 -9.55 -11.21 -5.60
C SER A 295 -9.61 -9.91 -4.81
N TYR A 296 -9.32 -8.76 -5.43
CA TYR A 296 -9.50 -7.45 -4.80
C TYR A 296 -10.94 -7.23 -4.35
N TYR A 297 -11.91 -7.59 -5.21
CA TYR A 297 -13.33 -7.51 -4.85
C TYR A 297 -13.67 -8.39 -3.64
N ALA A 298 -13.12 -9.59 -3.56
CA ALA A 298 -13.32 -10.48 -2.41
C ALA A 298 -12.70 -9.89 -1.11
N MET A 299 -11.55 -9.23 -1.20
CA MET A 299 -10.93 -8.50 -0.08
C MET A 299 -11.80 -7.32 0.36
N ASP A 300 -12.34 -6.57 -0.60
CA ASP A 300 -13.22 -5.44 -0.34
C ASP A 300 -14.53 -5.87 0.35
N CYS A 301 -15.13 -6.98 -0.10
CA CYS A 301 -16.27 -7.61 0.58
C CYS A 301 -15.99 -7.94 2.05
N GLU A 302 -14.84 -8.53 2.35
CA GLU A 302 -14.45 -8.90 3.72
C GLU A 302 -14.32 -7.67 4.60
N ALA A 303 -13.64 -6.63 4.10
CA ALA A 303 -13.47 -5.37 4.82
C ALA A 303 -14.79 -4.64 5.05
N LEU A 304 -15.64 -4.55 4.02
CA LEU A 304 -16.97 -3.95 4.13
C LEU A 304 -17.87 -4.72 5.11
N ALA A 305 -17.80 -6.06 5.13
CA ALA A 305 -18.52 -6.86 6.11
C ALA A 305 -18.09 -6.54 7.54
N SER A 306 -16.79 -6.39 7.77
CA SER A 306 -16.23 -6.06 9.08
C SER A 306 -16.59 -4.63 9.52
N ILE A 307 -16.55 -3.66 8.60
CA ILE A 307 -16.98 -2.27 8.86
C ILE A 307 -18.48 -2.24 9.16
N ALA A 308 -19.31 -2.91 8.37
CA ALA A 308 -20.75 -2.98 8.57
C ALA A 308 -21.13 -3.59 9.92
N GLU A 309 -20.44 -4.66 10.33
CA GLU A 309 -20.63 -5.29 11.63
C GLU A 309 -20.27 -4.34 12.78
N THR A 310 -19.15 -3.65 12.66
CA THR A 310 -18.69 -2.63 13.62
C THR A 310 -19.68 -1.48 13.74
N LEU A 311 -20.34 -1.10 12.63
CA LEU A 311 -21.39 -0.05 12.61
C LEU A 311 -22.77 -0.56 13.02
N GLY A 312 -22.91 -1.81 13.49
CA GLY A 312 -24.19 -2.38 13.91
C GLY A 312 -25.15 -2.66 12.75
N GLN A 313 -24.63 -2.96 11.56
CA GLN A 313 -25.41 -3.25 10.36
C GLN A 313 -25.29 -4.75 9.95
N PRO A 314 -25.77 -5.71 10.76
CA PRO A 314 -25.50 -7.13 10.56
C PRO A 314 -26.09 -7.71 9.27
N ARG A 315 -27.18 -7.11 8.75
CA ARG A 315 -27.78 -7.53 7.47
C ARG A 315 -26.87 -7.21 6.29
N GLU A 316 -26.24 -6.05 6.28
CA GLU A 316 -25.28 -5.66 5.24
C GLU A 316 -23.99 -6.48 5.38
N ALA A 317 -23.47 -6.66 6.59
CA ALA A 317 -22.33 -7.54 6.84
C ALA A 317 -22.56 -8.95 6.29
N ALA A 318 -23.75 -9.52 6.53
CA ALA A 318 -24.12 -10.82 5.99
C ALA A 318 -24.24 -10.81 4.44
N ALA A 319 -24.66 -9.71 3.83
CA ALA A 319 -24.70 -9.59 2.37
C ALA A 319 -23.28 -9.63 1.77
N PHE A 320 -22.37 -8.82 2.27
CA PHE A 320 -20.97 -8.81 1.81
C PHE A 320 -20.26 -10.16 2.02
N ARG A 321 -20.53 -10.85 3.13
CA ARG A 321 -20.00 -12.22 3.33
C ARG A 321 -20.49 -13.18 2.25
N ARG A 322 -21.79 -13.13 1.88
CA ARG A 322 -22.33 -13.97 0.78
C ARG A 322 -21.76 -13.62 -0.58
N GLU A 323 -21.54 -12.33 -0.86
CA GLU A 323 -20.88 -11.87 -2.09
C GLU A 323 -19.45 -12.42 -2.15
N ARG A 324 -18.68 -12.28 -1.06
CA ARG A 324 -17.33 -12.86 -0.94
C ARG A 324 -17.32 -14.38 -1.15
N GLU A 325 -18.22 -15.11 -0.54
CA GLU A 325 -18.35 -16.56 -0.72
C GLU A 325 -18.67 -16.91 -2.18
N THR A 326 -19.52 -16.13 -2.82
CA THR A 326 -19.94 -16.38 -4.21
C THR A 326 -18.80 -16.15 -5.18
N ILE A 327 -18.12 -15.00 -5.10
CA ILE A 327 -16.99 -14.72 -6.00
C ILE A 327 -15.80 -15.65 -5.68
N GLY A 328 -15.52 -15.94 -4.41
CA GLY A 328 -14.48 -16.89 -4.00
C GLY A 328 -14.70 -18.28 -4.58
N ARG A 329 -15.94 -18.78 -4.56
CA ARG A 329 -16.30 -20.06 -5.20
C ARG A 329 -16.05 -19.98 -6.71
N ARG A 330 -16.48 -18.93 -7.41
CA ARG A 330 -16.28 -18.76 -8.85
C ARG A 330 -14.80 -18.70 -9.22
N ILE A 331 -13.98 -17.97 -8.46
CA ILE A 331 -12.52 -17.94 -8.65
C ILE A 331 -11.95 -19.36 -8.55
N ASN A 332 -12.35 -20.13 -7.54
CA ASN A 332 -11.88 -21.50 -7.35
C ASN A 332 -12.35 -22.47 -8.44
N GLU A 333 -13.57 -22.32 -8.95
CA GLU A 333 -14.14 -23.17 -9.97
C GLU A 333 -13.62 -22.86 -11.38
N ARG A 334 -13.33 -21.59 -11.67
CA ARG A 334 -13.12 -21.14 -13.03
C ARG A 334 -11.72 -20.64 -13.35
N LEU A 335 -11.00 -20.11 -12.33
CA LEU A 335 -9.69 -19.50 -12.53
C LEU A 335 -8.53 -20.35 -11.99
N TRP A 336 -8.80 -21.49 -11.38
CA TRP A 336 -7.78 -22.45 -10.98
C TRP A 336 -7.45 -23.42 -12.12
N ASP A 337 -6.23 -23.39 -12.64
CA ASP A 337 -5.73 -24.40 -13.57
C ASP A 337 -5.18 -25.59 -12.78
N GLU A 338 -5.96 -26.66 -12.70
CA GLU A 338 -5.59 -27.87 -11.94
C GLU A 338 -4.31 -28.53 -12.45
N THR A 339 -4.05 -28.45 -13.77
CA THR A 339 -2.86 -29.02 -14.38
C THR A 339 -1.61 -28.22 -14.02
N ALA A 340 -1.69 -26.90 -14.14
CA ALA A 340 -0.57 -26.01 -13.80
C ALA A 340 -0.41 -25.83 -12.28
N GLY A 341 -1.48 -25.92 -11.47
CA GLY A 341 -1.44 -25.71 -10.02
C GLY A 341 -1.40 -24.25 -9.61
N ILE A 342 -1.98 -23.37 -10.41
CA ILE A 342 -1.94 -21.94 -10.20
C ILE A 342 -3.26 -21.28 -10.62
N TYR A 343 -3.60 -20.15 -9.99
CA TYR A 343 -4.70 -19.31 -10.46
C TYR A 343 -4.26 -18.50 -11.67
N CYS A 344 -5.06 -18.57 -12.74
CA CYS A 344 -4.79 -17.91 -14.02
C CYS A 344 -5.96 -17.02 -14.42
N ASN A 345 -5.67 -15.89 -15.07
CA ASN A 345 -6.69 -15.19 -15.84
C ASN A 345 -7.26 -16.14 -16.91
N ARG A 346 -8.53 -15.96 -17.26
CA ARG A 346 -9.22 -16.82 -18.21
C ARG A 346 -9.90 -16.00 -19.30
N HIS A 347 -9.56 -16.29 -20.54
CA HIS A 347 -10.25 -15.69 -21.69
C HIS A 347 -11.72 -16.16 -21.75
N TRP A 348 -12.61 -15.34 -22.25
CA TRP A 348 -14.04 -15.66 -22.37
C TRP A 348 -14.31 -16.87 -23.26
N ASP A 349 -13.38 -17.24 -24.15
CA ASP A 349 -13.42 -18.50 -24.90
C ASP A 349 -13.08 -19.74 -24.06
N GLY A 350 -12.76 -19.55 -22.79
CA GLY A 350 -12.48 -20.62 -21.83
C GLY A 350 -11.01 -21.03 -21.71
N ARG A 351 -10.09 -20.45 -22.48
CA ARG A 351 -8.65 -20.74 -22.37
C ARG A 351 -8.04 -20.03 -21.17
N PHE A 352 -7.16 -20.69 -20.42
CA PHE A 352 -6.34 -20.07 -19.40
C PHE A 352 -5.22 -19.23 -20.03
N SER A 353 -5.01 -18.03 -19.53
CA SER A 353 -3.82 -17.24 -19.84
C SER A 353 -2.57 -17.93 -19.25
N ARG A 354 -1.49 -17.95 -20.02
CA ARG A 354 -0.19 -18.46 -19.59
C ARG A 354 0.77 -17.34 -19.13
N ARG A 355 0.28 -16.13 -19.07
CA ARG A 355 0.98 -14.94 -18.58
C ARG A 355 0.76 -14.82 -17.06
N TRP A 356 1.64 -15.42 -16.25
CA TRP A 356 1.49 -15.47 -14.80
C TRP A 356 2.16 -14.27 -14.13
N SER A 357 1.39 -13.51 -13.39
CA SER A 357 1.80 -12.35 -12.60
C SER A 357 1.60 -12.63 -11.11
N PRO A 358 2.13 -11.81 -10.20
CA PRO A 358 1.85 -11.92 -8.77
C PRO A 358 0.36 -11.87 -8.40
N THR A 359 -0.52 -11.37 -9.30
CA THR A 359 -1.97 -11.42 -9.11
C THR A 359 -2.51 -12.85 -8.96
N SER A 360 -1.79 -13.84 -9.49
CA SER A 360 -2.08 -15.27 -9.30
C SER A 360 -2.05 -15.71 -7.82
N PHE A 361 -1.37 -14.96 -6.96
CA PHE A 361 -1.29 -15.21 -5.51
C PHE A 361 -2.33 -14.43 -4.69
N PHE A 362 -3.10 -13.53 -5.30
CA PHE A 362 -4.07 -12.70 -4.58
C PHE A 362 -5.27 -13.46 -4.01
N PRO A 363 -5.66 -14.64 -4.51
CA PRO A 363 -6.59 -15.52 -3.78
C PRO A 363 -6.12 -15.89 -2.38
N LEU A 364 -4.79 -15.89 -2.11
CA LEU A 364 -4.25 -16.03 -0.75
C LEU A 364 -4.55 -14.77 0.09
N ALA A 365 -4.28 -13.57 -0.43
CA ALA A 365 -4.58 -12.32 0.27
C ALA A 365 -6.07 -12.18 0.56
N ALA A 366 -6.92 -12.57 -0.38
CA ALA A 366 -8.37 -12.64 -0.22
C ALA A 366 -8.86 -13.76 0.72
N GLY A 367 -7.99 -14.72 1.07
CA GLY A 367 -8.32 -15.87 1.94
C GLY A 367 -9.40 -16.79 1.39
N ILE A 368 -9.41 -16.97 0.08
CA ILE A 368 -10.42 -17.78 -0.63
C ILE A 368 -9.84 -19.06 -1.24
N ALA A 369 -8.51 -19.20 -1.28
CA ALA A 369 -7.87 -20.41 -1.76
C ALA A 369 -8.09 -21.57 -0.76
N PRO A 370 -8.52 -22.77 -1.20
CA PRO A 370 -8.49 -23.96 -0.35
C PRO A 370 -7.06 -24.25 0.16
N PRO A 371 -6.90 -24.77 1.39
CA PRO A 371 -5.56 -24.97 1.98
C PRO A 371 -4.60 -25.75 1.09
N GLU A 372 -5.05 -26.83 0.46
CA GLU A 372 -4.26 -27.66 -0.44
C GLU A 372 -3.80 -26.94 -1.72
N ARG A 373 -4.65 -26.00 -2.24
CA ARG A 373 -4.28 -25.15 -3.37
C ARG A 373 -3.31 -24.06 -2.94
N ALA A 374 -3.52 -23.50 -1.76
CA ALA A 374 -2.62 -22.49 -1.19
C ALA A 374 -1.21 -23.07 -0.98
N GLU A 375 -1.09 -24.28 -0.41
CA GLU A 375 0.18 -24.97 -0.21
C GLU A 375 0.89 -25.21 -1.56
N ARG A 376 0.18 -25.75 -2.54
CA ARG A 376 0.71 -26.00 -3.88
C ARG A 376 1.13 -24.72 -4.58
N LEU A 377 0.29 -23.68 -4.52
CA LEU A 377 0.57 -22.37 -5.12
C LEU A 377 1.85 -21.71 -4.56
N VAL A 378 2.04 -21.81 -3.24
CA VAL A 378 3.23 -21.28 -2.59
C VAL A 378 4.47 -22.12 -2.90
N ALA A 379 4.39 -23.45 -2.76
CA ALA A 379 5.53 -24.34 -2.92
C ALA A 379 6.01 -24.44 -4.38
N ASP A 380 5.08 -24.64 -5.31
CA ASP A 380 5.42 -24.95 -6.70
C ASP A 380 5.74 -23.68 -7.52
N HIS A 381 5.12 -22.53 -7.17
CA HIS A 381 5.19 -21.31 -7.98
C HIS A 381 5.84 -20.14 -7.24
N LEU A 382 5.31 -19.71 -6.09
CA LEU A 382 5.83 -18.51 -5.42
C LEU A 382 7.29 -18.70 -5.02
N LEU A 383 7.62 -19.83 -4.37
CA LEU A 383 8.98 -20.14 -3.91
C LEU A 383 9.87 -20.73 -5.01
N ASN A 384 9.40 -20.80 -6.25
CA ASN A 384 10.14 -21.30 -7.38
C ASN A 384 11.09 -20.21 -7.92
N PRO A 385 12.44 -20.43 -7.87
CA PRO A 385 13.41 -19.43 -8.35
C PRO A 385 13.34 -19.18 -9.85
N GLU A 386 12.83 -20.15 -10.63
CA GLU A 386 12.60 -20.02 -12.07
C GLU A 386 11.37 -19.17 -12.41
N GLU A 387 10.51 -18.86 -11.42
CA GLU A 387 9.28 -18.13 -11.63
C GLU A 387 9.27 -16.82 -10.85
N PHE A 388 9.08 -16.86 -9.51
CA PHE A 388 8.89 -15.66 -8.73
C PHE A 388 9.93 -15.44 -7.64
N TRP A 389 10.69 -16.48 -7.21
CA TRP A 389 11.58 -16.43 -6.05
C TRP A 389 13.05 -16.32 -6.39
N GLY A 390 13.45 -15.25 -7.08
CA GLY A 390 14.85 -14.98 -7.39
C GLY A 390 15.62 -14.33 -6.23
N GLU A 391 16.79 -13.79 -6.55
CA GLU A 391 17.56 -12.96 -5.60
C GLU A 391 16.72 -11.76 -5.16
N PHE A 392 16.18 -11.03 -6.13
CA PHE A 392 15.23 -9.93 -5.90
C PHE A 392 13.82 -10.40 -6.22
N VAL A 393 12.84 -10.03 -5.40
CA VAL A 393 11.44 -10.50 -5.43
C VAL A 393 10.47 -9.35 -5.17
N ILE A 394 9.27 -9.37 -5.73
CA ILE A 394 8.64 -10.33 -6.64
C ILE A 394 8.52 -9.66 -8.01
N PRO A 395 8.95 -10.28 -9.12
CA PRO A 395 8.81 -9.67 -10.45
C PRO A 395 7.34 -9.59 -10.85
N SER A 396 6.99 -8.55 -11.62
CA SER A 396 5.62 -8.29 -12.09
C SER A 396 5.06 -9.34 -13.07
N ILE A 397 5.92 -10.18 -13.60
CA ILE A 397 5.58 -11.32 -14.44
C ILE A 397 6.57 -12.47 -14.12
N SER A 398 6.15 -13.72 -14.28
CA SER A 398 7.01 -14.88 -14.08
C SER A 398 8.32 -14.77 -14.89
N ARG A 399 9.44 -15.18 -14.31
CA ARG A 399 10.74 -15.24 -14.99
C ARG A 399 10.75 -16.14 -16.22
N ARG A 400 9.80 -17.08 -16.31
CA ARG A 400 9.60 -17.94 -17.48
C ARG A 400 8.82 -17.25 -18.61
N ASP A 401 8.17 -16.13 -18.32
CA ASP A 401 7.46 -15.37 -19.36
C ASP A 401 8.47 -14.73 -20.32
N PRO A 402 8.21 -14.80 -21.65
CA PRO A 402 9.10 -14.16 -22.64
C PRO A 402 9.32 -12.67 -22.41
N ALA A 403 8.32 -11.97 -21.85
CA ALA A 403 8.38 -10.54 -21.58
C ALA A 403 9.17 -10.18 -20.29
N PHE A 404 9.59 -11.16 -19.49
CA PHE A 404 10.38 -10.88 -18.28
C PHE A 404 11.69 -10.14 -18.60
N GLY A 405 12.31 -10.50 -19.72
CA GLY A 405 13.58 -9.91 -20.18
C GLY A 405 13.45 -8.46 -20.69
N ASP A 406 12.23 -7.96 -20.95
CA ASP A 406 12.01 -6.59 -21.41
C ASP A 406 12.48 -5.58 -20.34
N ASN A 407 12.37 -5.94 -19.07
CA ASN A 407 12.71 -5.09 -17.92
C ASN A 407 12.12 -3.67 -18.07
N ASP A 408 10.87 -3.60 -18.51
CA ASP A 408 10.16 -2.36 -18.84
C ASP A 408 8.85 -2.26 -18.05
N TYR A 409 8.81 -1.40 -17.05
CA TYR A 409 7.64 -1.06 -16.26
C TYR A 409 6.97 -2.31 -15.64
N TRP A 410 5.76 -2.73 -16.06
CA TRP A 410 5.10 -3.96 -15.57
C TRP A 410 5.55 -5.25 -16.28
N ARG A 411 6.62 -5.20 -17.05
CA ARG A 411 7.21 -6.30 -17.80
C ARG A 411 8.53 -6.74 -17.15
N GLY A 412 8.45 -7.41 -16.01
CA GLY A 412 9.58 -8.04 -15.30
C GLY A 412 10.14 -7.29 -14.10
N ARG A 413 9.74 -6.04 -13.84
CA ARG A 413 10.25 -5.26 -12.71
C ARG A 413 9.51 -5.56 -11.40
N ILE A 414 10.07 -5.19 -10.25
CA ILE A 414 9.51 -5.42 -8.92
C ILE A 414 8.75 -4.17 -8.46
N TRP A 415 7.59 -4.37 -7.85
CA TRP A 415 6.70 -3.32 -7.40
C TRP A 415 6.28 -3.51 -5.95
N GLY A 416 6.41 -2.46 -5.13
CA GLY A 416 6.07 -2.50 -3.70
C GLY A 416 4.66 -3.02 -3.39
N PRO A 417 3.60 -2.62 -4.12
CA PRO A 417 2.25 -3.15 -3.94
C PRO A 417 2.14 -4.67 -4.03
N PHE A 418 2.84 -5.30 -4.97
CA PHE A 418 2.81 -6.76 -5.12
C PHE A 418 3.44 -7.47 -3.93
N ASN A 419 4.60 -6.98 -3.45
CA ASN A 419 5.26 -7.54 -2.28
C ASN A 419 4.37 -7.44 -1.04
N LEU A 420 3.68 -6.31 -0.85
CA LEU A 420 2.75 -6.13 0.25
C LEU A 420 1.60 -7.13 0.19
N LEU A 421 0.91 -7.23 -0.94
CA LEU A 421 -0.27 -8.09 -1.07
C LEU A 421 0.07 -9.58 -0.99
N VAL A 422 1.22 -10.00 -1.54
CA VAL A 422 1.69 -11.38 -1.39
C VAL A 422 2.09 -11.68 0.05
N ALA A 423 2.74 -10.73 0.76
CA ALA A 423 3.04 -10.90 2.18
C ALA A 423 1.76 -11.05 3.03
N GLU A 424 0.71 -10.27 2.74
CA GLU A 424 -0.61 -10.43 3.36
C GLU A 424 -1.15 -11.86 3.16
N GLY A 425 -1.07 -12.37 1.93
CA GLY A 425 -1.50 -13.73 1.60
C GLY A 425 -0.72 -14.79 2.37
N LEU A 426 0.61 -14.70 2.40
CA LEU A 426 1.48 -15.64 3.12
C LEU A 426 1.16 -15.66 4.63
N ARG A 427 1.03 -14.49 5.25
CA ARG A 427 0.70 -14.37 6.68
C ARG A 427 -0.67 -14.98 7.00
N ARG A 428 -1.65 -14.73 6.13
CA ARG A 428 -3.00 -15.26 6.26
C ARG A 428 -3.03 -16.80 6.26
N TYR A 429 -2.21 -17.42 5.41
CA TYR A 429 -2.09 -18.90 5.33
C TYR A 429 -1.02 -19.48 6.25
N ARG A 430 -0.51 -18.69 7.20
CA ARG A 430 0.51 -19.12 8.19
C ARG A 430 1.82 -19.60 7.55
N CYS A 431 2.12 -19.16 6.34
CA CYS A 431 3.41 -19.36 5.68
C CYS A 431 4.44 -18.37 6.23
N ASP A 432 4.58 -18.35 7.58
CA ASP A 432 5.33 -17.30 8.31
C ASP A 432 6.81 -17.26 7.91
N ALA A 433 7.43 -18.41 7.65
CA ALA A 433 8.83 -18.46 7.19
C ALA A 433 9.01 -17.80 5.82
N ALA A 434 8.12 -18.08 4.87
CA ALA A 434 8.15 -17.45 3.55
C ALA A 434 7.86 -15.94 3.65
N ALA A 435 6.92 -15.54 4.50
CA ALA A 435 6.60 -14.13 4.76
C ALA A 435 7.82 -13.37 5.33
N ALA A 436 8.53 -13.95 6.30
CA ALA A 436 9.73 -13.36 6.89
C ALA A 436 10.87 -13.21 5.85
N VAL A 437 11.06 -14.22 4.98
CA VAL A 437 12.05 -14.14 3.90
C VAL A 437 11.66 -13.07 2.87
N LEU A 438 10.38 -13.00 2.49
CA LEU A 438 9.88 -11.94 1.60
C LEU A 438 10.09 -10.56 2.21
N ALA A 439 9.77 -10.39 3.49
CA ALA A 439 9.97 -9.14 4.22
C ALA A 439 11.45 -8.73 4.24
N ARG A 440 12.36 -9.66 4.52
CA ARG A 440 13.80 -9.41 4.49
C ARG A 440 14.29 -9.03 3.09
N LYS A 441 13.92 -9.79 2.05
CA LYS A 441 14.31 -9.47 0.66
C LYS A 441 13.77 -8.12 0.20
N SER A 442 12.53 -7.77 0.59
CA SER A 442 11.93 -6.47 0.31
C SER A 442 12.72 -5.34 0.99
N LEU A 443 13.08 -5.53 2.25
CA LEU A 443 13.90 -4.60 3.01
C LEU A 443 15.30 -4.42 2.41
N ASP A 444 15.96 -5.52 2.08
CA ASP A 444 17.31 -5.51 1.49
C ASP A 444 17.31 -4.74 0.15
N LEU A 445 16.30 -4.97 -0.70
CA LEU A 445 16.10 -4.24 -1.96
C LEU A 445 15.89 -2.74 -1.72
N PHE A 446 15.02 -2.38 -0.79
CA PHE A 446 14.73 -1.00 -0.42
C PHE A 446 15.98 -0.28 0.10
N LEU A 447 16.65 -0.86 1.12
CA LEU A 447 17.81 -0.25 1.76
C LEU A 447 19.04 -0.21 0.84
N ARG A 448 19.19 -1.15 -0.08
CA ARG A 448 20.24 -1.12 -1.09
C ARG A 448 20.19 0.18 -1.90
N ASN A 449 19.03 0.53 -2.42
CA ASN A 449 18.85 1.75 -3.22
C ASN A 449 18.91 3.00 -2.34
N TRP A 450 18.27 3.00 -1.18
CA TRP A 450 18.34 4.10 -0.23
C TRP A 450 19.78 4.47 0.17
N ARG A 451 20.62 3.47 0.46
CA ARG A 451 22.03 3.67 0.84
C ARG A 451 22.92 4.04 -0.33
N SER A 452 22.57 3.63 -1.54
CA SER A 452 23.33 3.92 -2.75
C SER A 452 23.26 5.40 -3.12
N ASP A 453 22.07 5.95 -3.16
CA ASP A 453 21.83 7.30 -3.70
C ASP A 453 20.70 8.08 -3.00
N GLY A 454 20.17 7.56 -1.88
CA GLY A 454 19.00 8.10 -1.20
C GLY A 454 17.71 7.91 -1.99
N GLY A 455 17.68 6.98 -2.96
CA GLY A 455 16.54 6.76 -3.85
C GLY A 455 15.52 5.77 -3.29
N VAL A 456 14.24 6.12 -3.41
CA VAL A 456 13.10 5.21 -3.30
C VAL A 456 12.39 5.28 -4.64
N TYR A 457 12.25 4.15 -5.30
CA TYR A 457 11.83 4.11 -6.69
C TYR A 457 10.43 3.52 -6.85
N GLU A 458 9.77 3.92 -7.91
CA GLU A 458 8.46 3.40 -8.29
C GLU A 458 8.49 1.88 -8.50
N ASN A 459 9.56 1.41 -9.15
CA ASN A 459 9.80 0.01 -9.44
C ASN A 459 11.31 -0.30 -9.49
N TYR A 460 11.68 -1.57 -9.44
CA TYR A 460 13.08 -2.02 -9.36
C TYR A 460 13.33 -3.16 -10.33
N ASN A 461 14.53 -3.21 -10.89
CA ASN A 461 14.98 -4.30 -11.77
C ASN A 461 15.05 -5.62 -11.00
N ALA A 462 14.35 -6.65 -11.46
CA ALA A 462 14.30 -7.95 -10.79
C ALA A 462 15.58 -8.81 -10.95
N GLN A 463 16.50 -8.41 -11.83
CA GLN A 463 17.78 -9.10 -12.03
C GLN A 463 18.91 -8.43 -11.23
N THR A 464 18.92 -7.10 -11.15
CA THR A 464 20.04 -6.34 -10.55
C THR A 464 19.69 -5.68 -9.22
N GLY A 465 18.39 -5.52 -8.90
CA GLY A 465 17.91 -4.80 -7.73
C GLY A 465 18.08 -3.27 -7.82
N VAL A 466 18.39 -2.72 -8.99
CA VAL A 466 18.55 -1.27 -9.19
C VAL A 466 17.21 -0.62 -9.54
N GLY A 467 16.88 0.50 -8.91
CA GLY A 467 15.65 1.26 -9.20
C GLY A 467 15.80 2.20 -10.38
N GLY A 468 16.85 2.99 -10.43
CA GLY A 468 17.04 4.07 -11.40
C GLY A 468 17.72 3.68 -12.71
N ASP A 469 17.58 2.44 -13.18
CA ASP A 469 18.23 1.92 -14.41
C ASP A 469 17.40 2.12 -15.68
N VAL A 470 16.16 2.58 -15.56
CA VAL A 470 15.26 2.89 -16.69
C VAL A 470 14.56 4.22 -16.43
N TRP A 471 14.14 4.89 -17.52
CA TRP A 471 13.52 6.22 -17.45
C TRP A 471 12.14 6.24 -16.77
N ASN A 472 11.43 5.11 -16.77
CA ASN A 472 10.10 4.93 -16.18
C ASN A 472 10.14 4.19 -14.84
N ALA A 473 11.21 4.41 -14.07
CA ALA A 473 11.31 4.00 -12.67
C ALA A 473 11.54 5.26 -11.82
N ASP A 474 10.45 6.00 -11.60
CA ASP A 474 10.51 7.29 -10.94
C ASP A 474 11.12 7.22 -9.54
N ARG A 475 12.00 8.19 -9.26
CA ARG A 475 12.63 8.37 -7.96
C ARG A 475 11.69 9.09 -7.00
N PHE A 476 11.77 8.75 -5.73
CA PHE A 476 10.89 9.25 -4.66
C PHE A 476 9.40 8.98 -4.89
N TYR A 477 9.09 7.92 -5.62
CA TYR A 477 7.72 7.43 -5.72
C TYR A 477 7.32 6.78 -4.39
N HIS A 478 6.27 7.30 -3.72
CA HIS A 478 6.02 6.96 -2.33
C HIS A 478 5.76 5.46 -2.10
N TRP A 479 5.10 4.74 -3.01
CA TRP A 479 4.79 3.32 -2.81
C TRP A 479 6.02 2.39 -2.85
N GLY A 480 7.18 2.87 -3.31
CA GLY A 480 8.44 2.16 -3.10
C GLY A 480 8.73 1.92 -1.62
N GLY A 481 8.22 2.81 -0.74
CA GLY A 481 8.25 2.65 0.71
C GLY A 481 7.46 1.46 1.25
N LEU A 482 6.54 0.87 0.46
CA LEU A 482 5.83 -0.36 0.84
C LEU A 482 6.78 -1.54 1.08
N LEU A 483 7.92 -1.58 0.41
CA LEU A 483 8.96 -2.60 0.66
C LEU A 483 9.48 -2.52 2.10
N ALA A 484 9.65 -1.32 2.65
CA ALA A 484 9.99 -1.11 4.05
C ALA A 484 8.80 -1.43 4.97
N LEU A 485 7.57 -1.05 4.57
CA LEU A 485 6.37 -1.36 5.35
C LEU A 485 6.17 -2.86 5.53
N VAL A 486 6.39 -3.68 4.51
CA VAL A 486 6.34 -5.15 4.58
C VAL A 486 7.26 -5.68 5.67
N ALA A 487 8.46 -5.11 5.81
CA ALA A 487 9.42 -5.51 6.84
C ALA A 487 9.02 -5.01 8.25
N ILE A 488 8.49 -3.79 8.35
CA ILE A 488 7.95 -3.26 9.62
C ILE A 488 6.78 -4.12 10.10
N GLN A 489 5.88 -4.46 9.19
CA GLN A 489 4.73 -5.32 9.47
C GLN A 489 5.11 -6.76 9.80
N GLU A 490 6.36 -7.18 9.57
CA GLU A 490 6.84 -8.47 10.04
C GLU A 490 6.97 -8.52 11.56
N LEU A 491 7.16 -7.36 12.21
CA LEU A 491 7.22 -7.28 13.67
C LEU A 491 5.87 -7.00 14.32
N ILE A 492 5.00 -6.23 13.67
CA ILE A 492 3.65 -5.90 14.19
C ILE A 492 2.68 -5.61 13.05
N ASP A 493 1.54 -6.28 13.06
CA ASP A 493 0.48 -6.09 12.06
C ASP A 493 -0.89 -6.52 12.59
N VAL A 494 -1.97 -6.08 11.93
CA VAL A 494 -3.33 -6.58 12.17
C VAL A 494 -3.74 -7.47 11.00
N GLU A 495 -4.05 -8.71 11.32
CA GLU A 495 -4.51 -9.68 10.32
C GLU A 495 -6.03 -9.57 10.07
N PRO A 496 -6.51 -9.93 8.87
CA PRO A 496 -7.93 -9.80 8.51
C PRO A 496 -8.89 -10.61 9.41
N ASP A 497 -8.39 -11.66 10.06
CA ASP A 497 -9.16 -12.49 11.00
C ASP A 497 -9.33 -11.84 12.40
N GLY A 498 -8.92 -10.58 12.54
CA GLY A 498 -9.05 -9.82 13.78
C GLY A 498 -8.00 -10.16 14.83
N ARG A 499 -6.82 -10.59 14.42
CA ARG A 499 -5.69 -10.83 15.33
C ARG A 499 -4.60 -9.77 15.17
N LEU A 500 -4.00 -9.41 16.29
CA LEU A 500 -2.76 -8.65 16.37
C LEU A 500 -1.59 -9.62 16.28
N ARG A 501 -0.86 -9.57 15.17
CA ARG A 501 0.36 -10.33 14.94
C ARG A 501 1.55 -9.56 15.50
N ILE A 502 2.37 -10.22 16.32
CA ILE A 502 3.57 -9.66 16.95
C ILE A 502 4.74 -10.64 16.81
N GLY A 503 5.89 -10.12 16.40
CA GLY A 503 7.14 -10.87 16.30
C GLY A 503 7.25 -11.74 15.06
N SER A 504 8.41 -12.33 14.90
CA SER A 504 8.77 -13.24 13.80
C SER A 504 9.69 -14.35 14.30
N ALA A 505 9.58 -15.52 13.66
CA ALA A 505 10.47 -16.63 13.95
C ALA A 505 11.81 -16.53 13.18
N GLU A 506 11.80 -15.95 11.98
CA GLU A 506 12.91 -16.03 11.02
C GLU A 506 13.48 -14.65 10.60
N PHE A 507 12.84 -13.54 10.97
CA PHE A 507 13.34 -12.21 10.62
C PHE A 507 14.60 -11.89 11.44
N PRO A 508 15.59 -11.14 10.93
CA PRO A 508 16.79 -10.75 11.70
C PRO A 508 16.47 -9.94 12.95
N ASP A 509 17.46 -9.80 13.87
CA ASP A 509 17.35 -8.95 15.05
C ASP A 509 16.97 -7.54 14.66
N ALA A 510 15.89 -7.05 15.24
CA ALA A 510 15.33 -5.75 14.95
C ALA A 510 14.47 -5.24 16.10
N ALA A 511 14.30 -3.93 16.17
CA ALA A 511 13.23 -3.36 16.96
C ALA A 511 12.51 -2.26 16.17
N ILE A 512 11.24 -2.07 16.50
CA ILE A 512 10.44 -0.94 16.08
C ILE A 512 9.94 -0.20 17.30
N ARG A 513 10.00 1.13 17.29
CA ARG A 513 9.55 2.02 18.37
C ARG A 513 8.51 3.00 17.84
N GLY A 514 7.51 3.28 18.65
CA GLY A 514 6.51 4.30 18.34
C GLY A 514 5.58 3.95 17.18
N PHE A 515 5.42 2.67 16.82
CA PHE A 515 4.47 2.24 15.80
C PHE A 515 3.05 2.59 16.25
N SER A 516 2.31 3.31 15.42
CA SER A 516 0.95 3.74 15.72
C SER A 516 -0.05 2.65 15.34
N LEU A 517 -0.79 2.15 16.33
CA LEU A 517 -1.85 1.19 16.07
C LEU A 517 -2.96 1.34 17.12
N GLY A 518 -4.20 1.51 16.64
CA GLY A 518 -5.37 1.57 17.52
C GLY A 518 -5.34 2.72 18.53
N GLY A 519 -4.76 3.86 18.14
CA GLY A 519 -4.64 5.04 19.02
C GLY A 519 -3.54 4.95 20.08
N SER A 520 -2.77 3.86 20.08
CA SER A 520 -1.66 3.61 20.99
C SER A 520 -0.31 3.58 20.25
N ARG A 521 0.78 3.74 21.00
CA ARG A 521 2.15 3.57 20.51
C ARG A 521 2.71 2.23 20.95
N TRP A 522 3.20 1.48 19.97
CA TRP A 522 3.74 0.15 20.17
C TRP A 522 5.24 0.14 19.97
N ASP A 523 5.93 -0.55 20.84
CA ASP A 523 7.35 -0.88 20.74
C ASP A 523 7.48 -2.40 20.71
N ILE A 524 8.23 -2.91 19.72
CA ILE A 524 8.48 -4.34 19.56
C ILE A 524 9.98 -4.56 19.48
N GLU A 525 10.48 -5.54 20.20
CA GLU A 525 11.86 -6.02 20.10
C GLU A 525 11.86 -7.50 19.69
N LEU A 526 12.70 -7.80 18.75
CA LEU A 526 13.02 -9.14 18.26
C LEU A 526 14.52 -9.38 18.34
N ASP A 527 14.90 -10.25 19.25
CA ASP A 527 16.26 -10.77 19.42
C ASP A 527 16.21 -12.30 19.58
N ASP A 528 16.75 -12.88 20.66
CA ASP A 528 16.58 -14.30 20.98
C ASP A 528 15.11 -14.65 21.32
N GLY A 529 14.30 -13.63 21.61
CA GLY A 529 12.88 -13.74 21.91
C GLY A 529 12.06 -12.62 21.29
N VAL A 530 10.84 -12.43 21.79
CA VAL A 530 9.92 -11.34 21.37
C VAL A 530 9.46 -10.58 22.61
N ARG A 531 9.55 -9.27 22.58
CA ARG A 531 9.01 -8.39 23.62
C ARG A 531 8.16 -7.29 22.98
N ALA A 532 7.04 -6.96 23.61
CA ALA A 532 6.16 -5.90 23.13
C ALA A 532 5.65 -5.03 24.28
N TRP A 533 5.58 -3.74 23.99
CA TRP A 533 5.02 -2.72 24.89
C TRP A 533 3.96 -1.90 24.15
N ARG A 534 2.97 -1.43 24.89
CA ARG A 534 1.95 -0.50 24.44
C ARG A 534 1.93 0.70 25.39
N ASP A 535 2.16 1.89 24.85
CA ASP A 535 2.26 3.15 25.64
C ASP A 535 3.23 3.02 26.83
N GLY A 536 4.38 2.36 26.60
CA GLY A 536 5.42 2.09 27.58
C GLY A 536 5.11 0.98 28.59
N ARG A 537 3.93 0.35 28.54
CA ARG A 537 3.56 -0.78 29.40
C ARG A 537 3.83 -2.11 28.72
N PRO A 538 4.41 -3.10 29.42
CA PRO A 538 4.66 -4.40 28.83
C PRO A 538 3.34 -5.10 28.48
N VAL A 539 3.25 -5.62 27.27
CA VAL A 539 2.10 -6.41 26.78
C VAL A 539 2.42 -7.88 26.78
N LEU A 540 3.58 -8.26 26.22
CA LEU A 540 4.00 -9.66 26.19
C LEU A 540 5.53 -9.81 26.20
N GLN A 541 5.96 -10.98 26.66
CA GLN A 541 7.33 -11.46 26.55
C GLN A 541 7.33 -12.95 26.18
N CYS A 542 8.02 -13.29 25.10
CA CYS A 542 8.28 -14.67 24.69
C CYS A 542 9.78 -14.96 24.79
N SER A 543 10.14 -16.08 25.39
CA SER A 543 11.54 -16.46 25.63
C SER A 543 12.23 -17.03 24.37
N THR A 544 11.53 -17.16 23.27
CA THR A 544 12.04 -17.66 22.00
C THR A 544 11.43 -16.86 20.85
N ARG A 545 12.07 -16.87 19.70
CA ARG A 545 11.51 -16.29 18.47
C ARG A 545 10.22 -17.01 18.09
N ALA A 546 9.20 -16.24 17.88
CA ALA A 546 7.88 -16.75 17.52
C ALA A 546 7.06 -15.68 16.81
N VAL A 547 6.07 -16.10 16.05
CA VAL A 547 4.95 -15.27 15.61
C VAL A 547 3.81 -15.45 16.61
N ILE A 548 3.41 -14.42 17.31
CA ILE A 548 2.37 -14.44 18.32
C ILE A 548 1.16 -13.69 17.78
N ARG A 549 0.00 -14.34 17.76
CA ARG A 549 -1.24 -13.75 17.27
C ARG A 549 -2.24 -13.64 18.41
N LEU A 550 -2.37 -12.43 18.94
CA LEU A 550 -3.32 -12.11 19.99
C LEU A 550 -4.69 -11.80 19.40
N PRO A 551 -5.77 -12.41 19.88
CA PRO A 551 -7.11 -12.08 19.43
C PRO A 551 -7.48 -10.66 19.88
N LEU A 552 -7.94 -9.82 18.92
CA LEU A 552 -8.59 -8.53 19.19
C LEU A 552 -10.07 -8.75 19.54
N ALA A 553 -10.76 -7.68 19.92
CA ALA A 553 -12.19 -7.75 20.23
C ALA A 553 -13.04 -8.28 19.07
N THR A 554 -12.58 -8.07 17.84
CA THR A 554 -13.20 -8.51 16.58
C THR A 554 -12.91 -9.96 16.20
N ALA A 555 -11.95 -10.63 16.85
CA ALA A 555 -11.61 -12.01 16.52
C ALA A 555 -12.71 -13.01 16.95
N ALA A 556 -13.07 -13.89 16.04
CA ALA A 556 -14.07 -14.94 16.31
C ALA A 556 -13.59 -16.00 17.32
N ASP A 557 -12.30 -16.36 17.26
CA ASP A 557 -11.67 -17.28 18.21
C ASP A 557 -10.75 -16.52 19.17
N ARG A 558 -10.86 -16.83 20.45
CA ARG A 558 -10.15 -16.15 21.56
C ARG A 558 -8.83 -16.80 21.94
N ALA A 559 -8.45 -17.92 21.32
CA ALA A 559 -7.17 -18.54 21.60
C ALA A 559 -6.00 -17.75 21.01
N VAL A 560 -4.92 -17.63 21.77
CA VAL A 560 -3.63 -17.11 21.28
C VAL A 560 -3.04 -18.14 20.32
N GLN A 561 -2.51 -17.70 19.18
CA GLN A 561 -1.77 -18.59 18.28
C GLN A 561 -0.28 -18.30 18.40
N ILE A 562 0.53 -19.34 18.52
CA ILE A 562 1.99 -19.25 18.67
C ILE A 562 2.64 -20.03 17.54
N GLY A 563 3.24 -19.33 16.59
CA GLY A 563 3.97 -19.89 15.46
C GLY A 563 5.47 -19.96 15.78
N THR A 564 5.97 -21.13 16.14
CA THR A 564 7.39 -21.38 16.42
C THR A 564 7.72 -22.87 16.26
N SER A 565 8.98 -23.17 15.95
CA SER A 565 9.56 -24.52 15.97
C SER A 565 10.44 -24.76 17.21
N ARG A 566 10.44 -23.85 18.20
CA ARG A 566 11.33 -23.90 19.37
C ARG A 566 10.50 -24.00 20.64
N SER A 567 11.03 -24.71 21.64
CA SER A 567 10.46 -24.72 23.00
C SER A 567 10.55 -23.34 23.63
N GLY A 568 9.58 -22.98 24.47
CA GLY A 568 9.58 -21.65 25.03
C GLY A 568 8.52 -21.36 26.07
N ARG A 569 8.48 -20.11 26.48
CA ARG A 569 7.49 -19.56 27.42
C ARG A 569 7.02 -18.21 26.90
N LEU A 570 5.71 -18.03 26.85
CA LEU A 570 5.05 -16.78 26.54
C LEU A 570 4.32 -16.28 27.78
N THR A 571 4.63 -15.08 28.25
CA THR A 571 3.88 -14.36 29.27
C THR A 571 3.16 -13.19 28.60
N ILE A 572 1.84 -13.10 28.79
CA ILE A 572 1.00 -12.00 28.33
C ILE A 572 0.60 -11.21 29.57
N HIS A 573 1.09 -9.97 29.69
CA HIS A 573 0.84 -9.06 30.82
C HIS A 573 -0.48 -8.30 30.64
N GLU A 574 -0.75 -7.87 29.40
CA GLU A 574 -1.95 -7.13 29.03
C GLU A 574 -2.47 -7.65 27.69
N ALA A 575 -3.53 -8.43 27.72
CA ALA A 575 -4.17 -8.93 26.49
C ALA A 575 -5.30 -7.98 26.05
N PRO A 576 -5.51 -7.82 24.73
CA PRO A 576 -6.66 -7.08 24.20
C PRO A 576 -8.02 -7.71 24.62
N CYS A 577 -8.03 -8.99 24.95
CA CYS A 577 -9.16 -9.73 25.51
C CYS A 577 -8.65 -10.88 26.41
N ALA A 578 -9.56 -11.50 27.17
CA ALA A 578 -9.21 -12.64 28.01
C ALA A 578 -8.68 -13.81 27.17
N CYS A 579 -7.46 -14.26 27.44
CA CYS A 579 -6.76 -15.31 26.72
C CYS A 579 -6.26 -16.35 27.74
N ASP A 580 -7.01 -17.43 27.90
CA ASP A 580 -6.69 -18.55 28.81
C ASP A 580 -6.17 -19.79 28.07
N ARG A 581 -6.22 -19.78 26.74
CA ARG A 581 -5.80 -20.87 25.86
C ARG A 581 -4.86 -20.38 24.79
N ALA A 582 -3.91 -21.21 24.39
CA ALA A 582 -3.06 -21.00 23.24
C ALA A 582 -3.02 -22.24 22.34
N VAL A 583 -2.76 -22.03 21.05
CA VAL A 583 -2.64 -23.06 20.02
C VAL A 583 -1.24 -22.99 19.42
N LEU A 584 -0.56 -24.14 19.38
CA LEU A 584 0.74 -24.32 18.71
C LEU A 584 0.55 -24.78 17.25
N PRO A 585 1.60 -24.73 16.41
CA PRO A 585 1.62 -25.41 15.13
C PRO A 585 1.22 -26.89 15.27
N GLY A 586 0.40 -27.38 14.33
CA GLY A 586 -0.14 -28.74 14.43
C GLY A 586 -1.38 -28.88 15.34
N GLY A 587 -1.89 -27.77 15.92
CA GLY A 587 -3.16 -27.74 16.64
C GLY A 587 -3.08 -28.13 18.11
N ALA A 588 -1.89 -28.33 18.67
CA ALA A 588 -1.74 -28.62 20.10
C ALA A 588 -2.22 -27.44 20.95
N MET A 589 -3.10 -27.73 21.92
CA MET A 589 -3.71 -26.75 22.81
C MET A 589 -2.93 -26.64 24.11
N LEU A 590 -2.69 -25.40 24.56
CA LEU A 590 -2.10 -25.08 25.86
C LEU A 590 -3.13 -24.35 26.72
N THR A 591 -3.14 -24.66 28.02
CA THR A 591 -3.87 -23.89 29.02
C THR A 591 -2.90 -22.95 29.74
N GLY A 592 -3.28 -21.69 29.85
CA GLY A 592 -2.45 -20.68 30.51
C GLY A 592 -2.53 -20.78 32.02
N THR A 593 -1.40 -20.51 32.68
CA THR A 593 -1.34 -20.34 34.14
C THR A 593 -1.50 -18.85 34.45
N THR A 594 -2.58 -18.49 35.14
CA THR A 594 -2.87 -17.11 35.52
C THR A 594 -2.11 -16.72 36.77
N SER A 595 -1.53 -15.52 36.78
CA SER A 595 -0.85 -14.89 37.93
C SER A 595 -1.28 -13.42 38.05
N PRO A 596 -0.95 -12.71 39.10
CA PRO A 596 -1.20 -11.27 39.21
C PRO A 596 -0.54 -10.42 38.11
N THR A 597 0.50 -10.95 37.48
CA THR A 597 1.28 -10.26 36.44
C THR A 597 0.88 -10.67 34.99
N GLY A 598 -0.12 -11.57 34.82
CA GLY A 598 -0.58 -11.98 33.52
C GLY A 598 -0.81 -13.49 33.39
N VAL A 599 -0.97 -13.93 32.14
CA VAL A 599 -1.17 -15.35 31.79
C VAL A 599 0.11 -15.87 31.12
N THR A 600 0.57 -17.03 31.58
CA THR A 600 1.80 -17.67 31.06
C THR A 600 1.48 -19.01 30.42
N PHE A 601 1.99 -19.21 29.23
CA PHE A 601 1.98 -20.49 28.48
C PHE A 601 3.41 -21.02 28.40
N THR A 602 3.61 -22.32 28.60
CA THR A 602 4.90 -22.99 28.44
C THR A 602 4.72 -24.22 27.55
N TRP A 603 5.66 -24.43 26.63
CA TRP A 603 5.64 -25.56 25.73
C TRP A 603 7.05 -26.11 25.47
N SER A 604 7.11 -27.37 25.10
CA SER A 604 8.30 -28.03 24.57
C SER A 604 7.97 -28.60 23.18
N VAL A 605 8.93 -28.51 22.27
CA VAL A 605 8.85 -29.05 20.91
C VAL A 605 9.66 -30.34 20.84
#